data_5ccf26ce89f3e3277c50129dac540c20
#
_entry.id   5ccf26ce89f3e3277c50129dac540c20
#
_cell.length_a   1.000
_cell.length_b   1.000
_cell.length_c   1.000
_cell.angle_alpha   90.00
_cell.angle_beta   90.00
_cell.angle_gamma   90.00
#
_symmetry.space_group_name_H-M   'P 1'
#
loop_
_entity.id
_entity.type
_entity.pdbx_description
1 polymer ?
#
loop_
_entity_poly.entity_id
_entity_poly.type
_entity_poly.pdbx_seq_one_letter_code
_entity_poly.pdbx_strand_id
1 'polypeptide(L)'
;MMTIPNISGTRLESLCEFLSAAGLTYEGGAEYTVLLLDDETDAVVGTGSLCGSVLKYIAVSEAMQGEGGAASIVSELVRHAYTCGRRKLFLFTKPQNEYLFRSLGFFRLAATDSAIYMENSRSGLKNYLDSLEKGRGVQGAIVANCNPFTLGHKYLMETAAAQVDSLHVFILSENSSENAEFSAEARFELVKKGTKHIKNLLLHRSGDYIISHSTFPTYFIKDKADAGRINADLDLTLFGSAIAPALGITKRFVGTEPFCAVTRAYNERMKQILPKYGVEVIEIPRIGGISASLVRKAMAEGNLELVSKIVPETTMEYIRAEN
;
A
#
# COMPACT_ATOMS: atom_id res chain seq x y z
N MET A 1 14.12 -16.66 23.82
CA MET A 1 13.16 -16.03 22.87
C MET A 1 11.81 -15.91 23.54
N MET A 2 11.25 -14.72 23.59
CA MET A 2 9.94 -14.39 24.16
C MET A 2 9.00 -13.93 23.05
N THR A 3 7.72 -14.27 23.14
CA THR A 3 6.69 -13.86 22.19
C THR A 3 5.59 -13.12 22.91
N ILE A 4 5.17 -11.95 22.39
CA ILE A 4 4.25 -11.05 23.06
C ILE A 4 3.16 -10.59 22.09
N PRO A 5 1.89 -11.01 22.27
CA PRO A 5 0.76 -10.42 21.57
C PRO A 5 0.53 -8.99 22.05
N ASN A 6 0.27 -8.06 21.12
CA ASN A 6 -0.08 -6.65 21.43
C ASN A 6 0.85 -6.03 22.49
N ILE A 7 2.14 -5.98 22.19
CA ILE A 7 3.19 -5.51 23.10
C ILE A 7 2.85 -4.15 23.72
N SER A 8 3.04 -4.02 25.05
CA SER A 8 2.74 -2.82 25.82
C SER A 8 3.63 -2.71 27.09
N GLY A 9 3.50 -1.63 27.84
CA GLY A 9 4.21 -1.39 29.11
C GLY A 9 5.73 -1.42 28.96
N THR A 10 6.44 -1.86 29.99
CA THR A 10 7.91 -1.87 30.06
C THR A 10 8.57 -2.64 28.91
N ARG A 11 7.94 -3.70 28.41
CA ARG A 11 8.48 -4.44 27.25
C ARG A 11 8.39 -3.64 25.96
N LEU A 12 7.37 -2.79 25.80
CA LEU A 12 7.30 -1.84 24.69
C LEU A 12 8.37 -0.76 24.81
N GLU A 13 8.63 -0.27 26.02
CA GLU A 13 9.70 0.70 26.27
C GLU A 13 11.06 0.12 25.89
N SER A 14 11.40 -1.10 26.39
CA SER A 14 12.63 -1.81 26.02
C SER A 14 12.75 -2.06 24.52
N LEU A 15 11.64 -2.40 23.85
CA LEU A 15 11.59 -2.55 22.38
C LEU A 15 11.94 -1.22 21.70
N CYS A 16 11.31 -0.12 22.12
CA CYS A 16 11.55 1.21 21.54
C CYS A 16 13.00 1.67 21.71
N GLU A 17 13.59 1.44 22.88
CA GLU A 17 15.00 1.74 23.15
C GLU A 17 15.93 0.92 22.23
N PHE A 18 15.71 -0.37 22.12
CA PHE A 18 16.48 -1.26 21.23
C PHE A 18 16.36 -0.84 19.76
N LEU A 19 15.14 -0.57 19.28
CA LEU A 19 14.90 -0.12 17.91
C LEU A 19 15.59 1.23 17.63
N SER A 20 15.52 2.16 18.58
CA SER A 20 16.18 3.47 18.46
C SER A 20 17.70 3.31 18.33
N ALA A 21 18.31 2.45 19.14
CA ALA A 21 19.74 2.12 19.05
C ALA A 21 20.11 1.48 17.69
N ALA A 22 19.19 0.68 17.12
CA ALA A 22 19.34 0.09 15.78
C ALA A 22 19.02 1.09 14.62
N GLY A 23 18.69 2.35 14.93
CA GLY A 23 18.32 3.36 13.93
C GLY A 23 16.95 3.13 13.28
N LEU A 24 16.03 2.51 14.03
CA LEU A 24 14.65 2.25 13.67
C LEU A 24 13.69 2.99 14.60
N THR A 25 12.47 3.25 14.15
CA THR A 25 11.45 3.94 14.95
C THR A 25 10.21 3.06 15.09
N TYR A 26 9.72 2.84 16.31
CA TYR A 26 8.44 2.11 16.47
C TYR A 26 7.25 3.00 16.07
N GLU A 27 6.39 2.49 15.18
CA GLU A 27 5.22 3.21 14.63
C GLU A 27 3.90 2.58 15.06
N GLY A 28 3.94 1.62 15.98
CA GLY A 28 2.75 0.91 16.42
C GLY A 28 2.31 -0.22 15.47
N GLY A 29 1.11 -0.74 15.72
CA GLY A 29 0.46 -1.75 14.88
C GLY A 29 1.03 -3.16 14.98
N ALA A 30 1.90 -3.44 15.97
CA ALA A 30 2.43 -4.77 16.20
C ALA A 30 1.40 -5.66 16.91
N GLU A 31 0.83 -6.61 16.20
CA GLU A 31 -0.12 -7.60 16.73
C GLU A 31 0.61 -8.74 17.47
N TYR A 32 1.80 -9.06 17.02
CA TYR A 32 2.63 -10.12 17.58
C TYR A 32 4.09 -9.74 17.46
N THR A 33 4.80 -9.73 18.59
CA THR A 33 6.21 -9.34 18.67
C THR A 33 7.05 -10.49 19.23
N VAL A 34 8.19 -10.73 18.60
CA VAL A 34 9.24 -11.64 19.07
C VAL A 34 10.36 -10.78 19.64
N LEU A 35 10.79 -11.10 20.85
CA LEU A 35 11.98 -10.53 21.49
C LEU A 35 12.99 -11.67 21.72
N LEU A 36 14.24 -11.42 21.33
CA LEU A 36 15.38 -12.17 21.84
C LEU A 36 15.93 -11.40 23.02
N LEU A 37 16.08 -12.04 24.15
CA LEU A 37 16.60 -11.46 25.36
C LEU A 37 17.97 -12.08 25.66
N ASP A 38 18.85 -11.28 26.20
CA ASP A 38 20.10 -11.73 26.77
C ASP A 38 19.79 -12.51 28.07
N ASP A 39 20.40 -13.67 28.27
CA ASP A 39 20.07 -14.58 29.37
C ASP A 39 20.54 -14.06 30.74
N GLU A 40 21.53 -13.15 30.79
CA GLU A 40 22.08 -12.60 32.03
C GLU A 40 21.42 -11.28 32.43
N THR A 41 21.16 -10.42 31.46
CA THR A 41 20.72 -9.04 31.70
C THR A 41 19.23 -8.80 31.43
N ASP A 42 18.52 -9.76 30.81
CA ASP A 42 17.15 -9.62 30.34
C ASP A 42 16.96 -8.47 29.30
N ALA A 43 18.08 -7.95 28.77
CA ALA A 43 18.06 -6.91 27.74
C ALA A 43 17.60 -7.45 26.37
N VAL A 44 16.93 -6.61 25.60
CA VAL A 44 16.53 -6.97 24.22
C VAL A 44 17.76 -6.96 23.32
N VAL A 45 18.09 -8.11 22.73
CA VAL A 45 19.21 -8.27 21.77
C VAL A 45 18.73 -8.58 20.36
N GLY A 46 17.43 -8.76 20.18
CA GLY A 46 16.83 -8.93 18.86
C GLY A 46 15.32 -8.81 18.92
N THR A 47 14.71 -8.40 17.80
CA THR A 47 13.26 -8.23 17.70
C THR A 47 12.75 -8.38 16.29
N GLY A 48 11.45 -8.63 16.16
CA GLY A 48 10.66 -8.52 14.96
C GLY A 48 9.18 -8.61 15.31
N SER A 49 8.33 -7.99 14.49
CA SER A 49 6.89 -7.95 14.74
C SER A 49 6.09 -8.26 13.47
N LEU A 50 4.90 -8.81 13.68
CA LEU A 50 3.88 -9.00 12.66
C LEU A 50 2.83 -7.88 12.79
N CYS A 51 2.59 -7.18 11.66
CA CYS A 51 1.60 -6.12 11.53
C CYS A 51 0.72 -6.45 10.33
N GLY A 52 -0.46 -7.03 10.53
CA GLY A 52 -1.24 -7.62 9.44
C GLY A 52 -0.46 -8.72 8.74
N SER A 53 -0.23 -8.57 7.45
CA SER A 53 0.61 -9.48 6.64
C SER A 53 2.05 -8.99 6.44
N VAL A 54 2.46 -7.91 7.13
CA VAL A 54 3.79 -7.31 6.97
C VAL A 54 4.66 -7.61 8.18
N LEU A 55 5.85 -8.18 7.94
CA LEU A 55 6.89 -8.30 8.94
C LEU A 55 7.60 -6.94 9.08
N LYS A 56 7.64 -6.40 10.30
CA LYS A 56 8.28 -5.12 10.63
C LYS A 56 9.27 -5.27 11.78
N TYR A 57 10.08 -4.24 11.99
CA TYR A 57 10.96 -4.09 13.16
C TYR A 57 11.96 -5.22 13.35
N ILE A 58 12.38 -5.90 12.26
CA ILE A 58 13.36 -6.99 12.33
C ILE A 58 14.75 -6.37 12.52
N ALA A 59 15.32 -6.61 13.68
CA ALA A 59 16.66 -6.17 14.04
C ALA A 59 17.30 -7.15 15.04
N VAL A 60 18.62 -7.26 14.99
CA VAL A 60 19.44 -7.98 15.97
C VAL A 60 20.63 -7.12 16.35
N SER A 61 21.10 -7.22 17.60
CA SER A 61 22.31 -6.52 18.06
C SER A 61 23.53 -6.98 17.26
N GLU A 62 24.57 -6.14 17.22
CA GLU A 62 25.81 -6.49 16.51
C GLU A 62 26.41 -7.80 17.03
N ALA A 63 26.36 -8.05 18.33
CA ALA A 63 26.85 -9.27 18.96
C ALA A 63 26.11 -10.55 18.48
N MET A 64 24.83 -10.42 18.07
CA MET A 64 24.00 -11.54 17.60
C MET A 64 23.98 -11.66 16.06
N GLN A 65 24.71 -10.81 15.34
CA GLN A 65 24.80 -10.89 13.89
C GLN A 65 25.61 -12.14 13.47
N GLY A 66 25.04 -12.92 12.57
CA GLY A 66 25.65 -14.17 12.11
C GLY A 66 25.29 -15.41 12.94
N GLU A 67 24.69 -15.27 14.12
CA GLU A 67 24.31 -16.36 15.01
C GLU A 67 22.89 -16.92 14.78
N GLY A 68 22.25 -16.54 13.68
CA GLY A 68 20.92 -17.06 13.33
C GLY A 68 19.74 -16.36 14.05
N GLY A 69 20.00 -15.30 14.83
CA GLY A 69 18.95 -14.59 15.58
C GLY A 69 17.83 -14.05 14.67
N ALA A 70 18.20 -13.39 13.57
CA ALA A 70 17.22 -12.91 12.59
C ALA A 70 16.41 -14.05 11.95
N ALA A 71 17.05 -15.19 11.68
CA ALA A 71 16.37 -16.37 11.13
C ALA A 71 15.36 -16.95 12.12
N SER A 72 15.71 -17.04 13.39
CA SER A 72 14.82 -17.51 14.45
C SER A 72 13.61 -16.59 14.61
N ILE A 73 13.81 -15.27 14.61
CA ILE A 73 12.74 -14.26 14.68
C ILE A 73 11.80 -14.40 13.50
N VAL A 74 12.33 -14.38 12.26
CA VAL A 74 11.51 -14.47 11.04
C VAL A 74 10.76 -15.80 10.98
N SER A 75 11.39 -16.92 11.34
CA SER A 75 10.75 -18.24 11.36
C SER A 75 9.57 -18.26 12.33
N GLU A 76 9.71 -17.68 13.51
CA GLU A 76 8.64 -17.60 14.50
C GLU A 76 7.48 -16.69 14.02
N LEU A 77 7.78 -15.54 13.45
CA LEU A 77 6.76 -14.65 12.86
C LEU A 77 5.99 -15.33 11.73
N VAL A 78 6.69 -16.02 10.83
CA VAL A 78 6.07 -16.78 9.73
C VAL A 78 5.21 -17.91 10.28
N ARG A 79 5.71 -18.66 11.26
CA ARG A 79 4.95 -19.73 11.93
C ARG A 79 3.66 -19.18 12.55
N HIS A 80 3.75 -18.10 13.32
CA HIS A 80 2.60 -17.46 13.92
C HIS A 80 1.59 -16.96 12.86
N ALA A 81 2.05 -16.27 11.83
CA ALA A 81 1.19 -15.81 10.74
C ALA A 81 0.41 -16.96 10.09
N TYR A 82 1.07 -18.11 9.88
CA TYR A 82 0.43 -19.28 9.31
C TYR A 82 -0.62 -19.89 10.25
N THR A 83 -0.41 -19.90 11.56
CA THR A 83 -1.44 -20.33 12.53
C THR A 83 -2.66 -19.43 12.52
N CYS A 84 -2.47 -18.14 12.17
CA CYS A 84 -3.55 -17.15 11.97
C CYS A 84 -4.16 -17.18 10.55
N GLY A 85 -3.82 -18.18 9.72
CA GLY A 85 -4.33 -18.31 8.34
C GLY A 85 -3.70 -17.37 7.32
N ARG A 86 -2.69 -16.58 7.71
CA ARG A 86 -2.00 -15.61 6.83
C ARG A 86 -0.86 -16.30 6.11
N ARG A 87 -1.05 -16.61 4.83
CA ARG A 87 -0.05 -17.33 4.02
C ARG A 87 0.81 -16.43 3.15
N LYS A 88 0.30 -15.25 2.78
CA LYS A 88 1.07 -14.22 2.07
C LYS A 88 1.66 -13.27 3.10
N LEU A 89 2.97 -13.13 3.07
CA LEU A 89 3.70 -12.26 3.98
C LEU A 89 4.65 -11.38 3.20
N PHE A 90 4.77 -10.15 3.64
CA PHE A 90 5.55 -9.12 3.00
C PHE A 90 6.53 -8.49 3.99
N LEU A 91 7.56 -7.88 3.46
CA LEU A 91 8.44 -6.99 4.22
C LEU A 91 9.01 -5.89 3.34
N PHE A 92 9.39 -4.81 4.01
CA PHE A 92 10.14 -3.71 3.41
C PHE A 92 11.48 -3.61 4.12
N THR A 93 12.55 -3.41 3.35
CA THR A 93 13.90 -3.37 3.91
C THR A 93 14.82 -2.49 3.09
N LYS A 94 16.01 -2.22 3.64
CA LYS A 94 17.09 -1.54 2.91
C LYS A 94 17.77 -2.52 1.94
N PRO A 95 18.34 -2.03 0.82
CA PRO A 95 19.01 -2.88 -0.19
C PRO A 95 20.08 -3.83 0.36
N GLN A 96 20.85 -3.37 1.35
CA GLN A 96 21.91 -4.19 1.95
C GLN A 96 21.40 -5.45 2.67
N ASN A 97 20.13 -5.49 3.05
CA ASN A 97 19.52 -6.62 3.77
C ASN A 97 18.88 -7.65 2.83
N GLU A 98 18.88 -7.42 1.52
CA GLU A 98 18.22 -8.30 0.56
C GLU A 98 18.70 -9.74 0.65
N TYR A 99 20.02 -9.93 0.71
CA TYR A 99 20.60 -11.27 0.79
C TYR A 99 20.10 -12.05 2.00
N LEU A 100 20.03 -11.40 3.17
CA LEU A 100 19.50 -12.00 4.39
C LEU A 100 18.06 -12.48 4.19
N PHE A 101 17.15 -11.59 3.79
CA PHE A 101 15.74 -11.96 3.64
C PHE A 101 15.49 -12.95 2.52
N ARG A 102 16.30 -12.91 1.46
CA ARG A 102 16.25 -13.92 0.40
C ARG A 102 16.62 -15.31 0.91
N SER A 103 17.62 -15.44 1.78
CA SER A 103 17.98 -16.70 2.43
C SER A 103 16.89 -17.22 3.39
N LEU A 104 16.03 -16.32 3.88
CA LEU A 104 14.88 -16.61 4.74
C LEU A 104 13.57 -16.84 3.96
N GLY A 105 13.66 -16.99 2.62
CA GLY A 105 12.52 -17.34 1.78
C GLY A 105 11.65 -16.18 1.31
N PHE A 106 12.16 -14.95 1.36
CA PHE A 106 11.49 -13.78 0.78
C PHE A 106 12.09 -13.42 -0.59
N PHE A 107 11.25 -13.06 -1.54
CA PHE A 107 11.63 -12.77 -2.92
C PHE A 107 11.29 -11.33 -3.25
N ARG A 108 12.19 -10.68 -3.98
CA ARG A 108 12.05 -9.29 -4.40
C ARG A 108 10.85 -9.11 -5.33
N LEU A 109 9.98 -8.18 -4.99
CA LEU A 109 8.92 -7.66 -5.84
C LEU A 109 9.38 -6.41 -6.60
N ALA A 110 9.95 -5.45 -5.86
CA ALA A 110 10.54 -4.23 -6.43
C ALA A 110 11.72 -3.76 -5.58
N ALA A 111 12.64 -3.02 -6.19
CA ALA A 111 13.78 -2.42 -5.51
C ALA A 111 14.10 -1.04 -6.08
N THR A 112 14.51 -0.15 -5.19
CA THR A 112 15.11 1.15 -5.47
C THR A 112 16.44 1.27 -4.71
N ASP A 113 17.16 2.37 -4.87
CA ASP A 113 18.39 2.61 -4.11
C ASP A 113 18.15 2.75 -2.59
N SER A 114 16.92 3.02 -2.17
CA SER A 114 16.57 3.30 -0.77
C SER A 114 15.77 2.20 -0.09
N ALA A 115 15.00 1.40 -0.83
CA ALA A 115 14.11 0.40 -0.26
C ALA A 115 13.86 -0.77 -1.22
N ILE A 116 13.56 -1.93 -0.63
CA ILE A 116 13.13 -3.14 -1.34
C ILE A 116 11.81 -3.60 -0.73
N TYR A 117 10.89 -4.02 -1.57
CA TYR A 117 9.67 -4.72 -1.21
C TYR A 117 9.80 -6.19 -1.56
N MET A 118 9.49 -7.08 -0.61
CA MET A 118 9.67 -8.51 -0.74
C MET A 118 8.44 -9.28 -0.28
N GLU A 119 8.25 -10.48 -0.83
CA GLU A 119 7.15 -11.41 -0.54
C GLU A 119 7.70 -12.81 -0.24
N ASN A 120 7.04 -13.57 0.64
CA ASN A 120 7.41 -14.96 0.96
C ASN A 120 6.99 -16.00 -0.11
N SER A 121 6.65 -15.56 -1.31
CA SER A 121 6.27 -16.42 -2.44
C SER A 121 7.00 -16.04 -3.71
N ARG A 122 7.45 -17.04 -4.48
CA ARG A 122 8.04 -16.82 -5.81
C ARG A 122 7.00 -16.52 -6.88
N SER A 123 5.78 -16.93 -6.66
CA SER A 123 4.70 -16.86 -7.66
C SER A 123 3.53 -15.98 -7.26
N GLY A 124 3.57 -15.33 -6.07
CA GLY A 124 2.44 -14.56 -5.57
C GLY A 124 2.04 -13.41 -6.48
N LEU A 125 2.98 -12.54 -6.84
CA LEU A 125 2.75 -11.47 -7.81
C LEU A 125 2.29 -12.03 -9.17
N LYS A 126 2.96 -13.08 -9.68
CA LYS A 126 2.56 -13.69 -10.96
C LYS A 126 1.12 -14.20 -10.90
N ASN A 127 0.75 -14.92 -9.86
CA ASN A 127 -0.60 -15.45 -9.68
C ASN A 127 -1.65 -14.33 -9.60
N TYR A 128 -1.32 -13.23 -8.91
CA TYR A 128 -2.17 -12.04 -8.90
C TYR A 128 -2.36 -11.48 -10.31
N LEU A 129 -1.29 -11.24 -11.05
CA LEU A 129 -1.34 -10.67 -12.40
C LEU A 129 -2.06 -11.59 -13.39
N ASP A 130 -1.91 -12.91 -13.25
CA ASP A 130 -2.61 -13.90 -14.09
C ASP A 130 -4.11 -13.96 -13.78
N SER A 131 -4.53 -13.57 -12.56
CA SER A 131 -5.94 -13.51 -12.16
C SER A 131 -6.68 -12.27 -12.65
N LEU A 132 -5.96 -11.24 -13.10
CA LEU A 132 -6.54 -10.00 -13.58
C LEU A 132 -7.11 -10.18 -15.01
N GLU A 133 -8.26 -9.59 -15.25
CA GLU A 133 -8.82 -9.51 -16.59
C GLU A 133 -7.90 -8.71 -17.51
N LYS A 134 -7.62 -9.24 -18.69
CA LYS A 134 -6.72 -8.63 -19.67
C LYS A 134 -7.51 -7.87 -20.72
N GLY A 135 -7.07 -6.65 -21.02
CA GLY A 135 -7.64 -5.81 -22.04
C GLY A 135 -7.13 -6.14 -23.45
N ARG A 136 -7.54 -5.33 -24.41
CA ARG A 136 -7.14 -5.39 -25.82
C ARG A 136 -6.76 -4.00 -26.31
N GLY A 137 -6.01 -3.93 -27.41
CA GLY A 137 -5.61 -2.67 -28.03
C GLY A 137 -4.74 -1.78 -27.13
N VAL A 138 -4.92 -0.48 -27.24
CA VAL A 138 -4.24 0.50 -26.38
C VAL A 138 -4.80 0.41 -24.97
N GLN A 139 -3.94 0.14 -23.99
CA GLN A 139 -4.35 -0.08 -22.62
C GLN A 139 -3.89 1.07 -21.71
N GLY A 140 -4.82 1.58 -20.92
CA GLY A 140 -4.58 2.58 -19.91
C GLY A 140 -4.83 2.07 -18.51
N ALA A 141 -4.35 2.81 -17.50
CA ALA A 141 -4.62 2.47 -16.10
C ALA A 141 -4.91 3.72 -15.26
N ILE A 142 -5.79 3.51 -14.26
CA ILE A 142 -6.01 4.41 -13.12
C ILE A 142 -5.80 3.60 -11.85
N VAL A 143 -5.18 4.18 -10.84
CA VAL A 143 -5.21 3.69 -9.45
C VAL A 143 -5.90 4.74 -8.60
N ALA A 144 -6.90 4.34 -7.83
CA ALA A 144 -7.68 5.27 -7.03
C ALA A 144 -8.11 4.63 -5.70
N ASN A 145 -8.19 5.47 -4.66
CA ASN A 145 -8.73 5.06 -3.38
C ASN A 145 -10.27 5.08 -3.37
N CYS A 146 -10.88 6.08 -4.02
CA CYS A 146 -12.33 6.27 -4.09
C CYS A 146 -13.03 6.26 -2.73
N ASN A 147 -12.48 6.94 -1.73
CA ASN A 147 -12.99 6.98 -0.36
C ASN A 147 -13.62 8.35 -0.01
N PRO A 148 -14.95 8.56 -0.37
CA PRO A 148 -15.80 7.74 -1.23
C PRO A 148 -15.58 7.95 -2.73
N PHE A 149 -16.36 7.22 -3.56
CA PHE A 149 -16.44 7.43 -5.00
C PHE A 149 -17.21 8.71 -5.32
N THR A 150 -16.57 9.65 -6.04
CA THR A 150 -17.09 10.99 -6.33
C THR A 150 -17.34 11.20 -7.82
N LEU A 151 -18.07 12.27 -8.19
CA LEU A 151 -18.20 12.70 -9.58
C LEU A 151 -16.84 13.04 -10.22
N GLY A 152 -15.85 13.50 -9.44
CA GLY A 152 -14.48 13.71 -9.93
C GLY A 152 -13.79 12.41 -10.34
N HIS A 153 -13.95 11.34 -9.57
CA HIS A 153 -13.42 10.02 -9.94
C HIS A 153 -14.14 9.47 -11.18
N LYS A 154 -15.46 9.62 -11.24
CA LYS A 154 -16.25 9.19 -12.41
C LYS A 154 -15.80 9.90 -13.68
N TYR A 155 -15.66 11.21 -13.63
CA TYR A 155 -15.17 12.03 -14.75
C TYR A 155 -13.77 11.60 -15.21
N LEU A 156 -12.84 11.36 -14.26
CA LEU A 156 -11.50 10.86 -14.58
C LEU A 156 -11.57 9.54 -15.35
N MET A 157 -12.40 8.59 -14.88
CA MET A 157 -12.56 7.27 -15.51
C MET A 157 -13.22 7.37 -16.89
N GLU A 158 -14.27 8.19 -17.06
CA GLU A 158 -14.93 8.42 -18.35
C GLU A 158 -13.98 9.05 -19.36
N THR A 159 -13.23 10.09 -18.93
CA THR A 159 -12.29 10.80 -19.80
C THR A 159 -11.09 9.93 -20.19
N ALA A 160 -10.60 9.10 -19.29
CA ALA A 160 -9.53 8.15 -19.58
C ALA A 160 -10.00 7.03 -20.49
N ALA A 161 -11.20 6.47 -20.25
CA ALA A 161 -11.78 5.39 -21.07
C ALA A 161 -11.98 5.80 -22.52
N ALA A 162 -12.28 7.08 -22.78
CA ALA A 162 -12.41 7.61 -24.14
C ALA A 162 -11.08 7.70 -24.91
N GLN A 163 -9.92 7.49 -24.27
CA GLN A 163 -8.59 7.64 -24.87
C GLN A 163 -7.84 6.31 -25.04
N VAL A 164 -8.51 5.17 -24.72
CA VAL A 164 -7.91 3.85 -24.78
C VAL A 164 -8.94 2.80 -25.19
N ASP A 165 -8.47 1.65 -25.67
CA ASP A 165 -9.34 0.52 -26.01
C ASP A 165 -9.75 -0.28 -24.78
N SER A 166 -8.92 -0.29 -23.74
CA SER A 166 -9.21 -0.90 -22.43
C SER A 166 -8.62 -0.06 -21.30
N LEU A 167 -9.43 0.22 -20.29
CA LEU A 167 -9.03 0.98 -19.11
C LEU A 167 -9.04 0.08 -17.87
N HIS A 168 -7.86 -0.23 -17.35
CA HIS A 168 -7.70 -0.91 -16.06
C HIS A 168 -7.85 0.08 -14.91
N VAL A 169 -8.80 -0.13 -14.02
CA VAL A 169 -9.01 0.69 -12.82
C VAL A 169 -8.75 -0.16 -11.59
N PHE A 170 -7.71 0.20 -10.84
CA PHE A 170 -7.33 -0.46 -9.59
C PHE A 170 -7.88 0.33 -8.42
N ILE A 171 -8.74 -0.31 -7.61
CA ILE A 171 -9.22 0.26 -6.35
C ILE A 171 -8.36 -0.29 -5.23
N LEU A 172 -7.81 0.61 -4.41
CA LEU A 172 -6.95 0.24 -3.28
C LEU A 172 -7.71 -0.64 -2.28
N SER A 173 -7.12 -1.79 -1.95
CA SER A 173 -7.74 -2.82 -1.10
C SER A 173 -7.62 -2.54 0.39
N GLU A 174 -6.95 -1.46 0.77
CA GLU A 174 -6.70 -1.12 2.15
C GLU A 174 -7.93 -0.55 2.86
N ASN A 175 -8.13 -0.98 4.08
CA ASN A 175 -8.92 -0.21 5.05
C ASN A 175 -7.97 0.80 5.68
N SER A 176 -7.88 1.99 5.12
CA SER A 176 -6.88 3.03 5.41
C SER A 176 -6.93 3.64 6.82
N SER A 177 -7.78 3.16 7.70
CA SER A 177 -7.80 3.36 9.16
C SER A 177 -8.91 2.52 9.76
N GLU A 178 -8.85 2.23 11.06
CA GLU A 178 -9.97 1.63 11.83
C GLU A 178 -11.26 2.46 11.75
N ASN A 179 -11.18 3.71 11.26
CA ASN A 179 -12.28 4.66 11.07
C ASN A 179 -12.54 4.98 9.58
N ALA A 180 -12.27 4.06 8.64
CA ALA A 180 -12.60 4.30 7.24
C ALA A 180 -14.14 4.29 7.08
N GLU A 181 -14.74 5.45 6.82
CA GLU A 181 -16.19 5.61 6.54
C GLU A 181 -16.69 4.68 5.43
N PHE A 182 -15.79 4.28 4.53
CA PHE A 182 -16.09 3.37 3.41
C PHE A 182 -15.08 2.22 3.41
N SER A 183 -15.54 1.00 3.67
CA SER A 183 -14.70 -0.20 3.56
C SER A 183 -14.16 -0.39 2.15
N ALA A 184 -13.08 -1.16 2.01
CA ALA A 184 -12.52 -1.49 0.67
C ALA A 184 -13.56 -2.14 -0.24
N GLU A 185 -14.43 -2.99 0.32
CA GLU A 185 -15.52 -3.63 -0.40
C GLU A 185 -16.56 -2.62 -0.88
N ALA A 186 -17.02 -1.74 0.02
CA ALA A 186 -17.97 -0.68 -0.32
C ALA A 186 -17.44 0.20 -1.45
N ARG A 187 -16.19 0.65 -1.36
CA ARG A 187 -15.54 1.47 -2.40
C ARG A 187 -15.50 0.77 -3.76
N PHE A 188 -15.14 -0.51 -3.76
CA PHE A 188 -15.13 -1.32 -4.99
C PHE A 188 -16.51 -1.43 -5.61
N GLU A 189 -17.55 -1.76 -4.84
CA GLU A 189 -18.90 -1.89 -5.33
C GLU A 189 -19.51 -0.55 -5.79
N LEU A 190 -19.20 0.55 -5.10
CA LEU A 190 -19.62 1.90 -5.53
C LEU A 190 -19.05 2.27 -6.89
N VAL A 191 -17.74 2.02 -7.11
CA VAL A 191 -17.11 2.25 -8.41
C VAL A 191 -17.73 1.34 -9.47
N LYS A 192 -17.87 0.05 -9.19
CA LYS A 192 -18.46 -0.92 -10.10
C LYS A 192 -19.87 -0.53 -10.56
N LYS A 193 -20.74 -0.11 -9.63
CA LYS A 193 -22.09 0.35 -9.93
C LYS A 193 -22.07 1.67 -10.71
N GLY A 194 -21.27 2.64 -10.25
CA GLY A 194 -21.24 3.99 -10.83
C GLY A 194 -20.55 4.10 -12.19
N THR A 195 -19.78 3.06 -12.60
CA THR A 195 -19.07 3.03 -13.88
C THR A 195 -19.63 1.95 -14.86
N LYS A 196 -20.76 1.32 -14.56
CA LYS A 196 -21.37 0.24 -15.36
C LYS A 196 -21.60 0.63 -16.83
N HIS A 197 -21.76 1.89 -17.13
CA HIS A 197 -21.96 2.43 -18.48
C HIS A 197 -20.65 2.49 -19.29
N ILE A 198 -19.47 2.42 -18.67
CA ILE A 198 -18.17 2.44 -19.34
C ILE A 198 -17.80 1.03 -19.76
N LYS A 199 -18.01 0.71 -21.05
CA LYS A 199 -17.95 -0.66 -21.56
C LYS A 199 -16.55 -1.26 -21.65
N ASN A 200 -15.52 -0.42 -21.77
CA ASN A 200 -14.11 -0.80 -21.87
C ASN A 200 -13.35 -0.64 -20.55
N LEU A 201 -14.05 -0.49 -19.41
CA LEU A 201 -13.45 -0.41 -18.10
C LEU A 201 -13.34 -1.81 -17.47
N LEU A 202 -12.11 -2.17 -17.07
CA LEU A 202 -11.76 -3.39 -16.35
C LEU A 202 -11.43 -3.03 -14.91
N LEU A 203 -12.29 -3.43 -13.97
CA LEU A 203 -12.17 -3.05 -12.56
C LEU A 203 -11.42 -4.14 -11.78
N HIS A 204 -10.37 -3.73 -11.07
CA HIS A 204 -9.51 -4.61 -10.29
C HIS A 204 -9.38 -4.15 -8.85
N ARG A 205 -9.21 -5.12 -7.93
CA ARG A 205 -8.70 -4.85 -6.59
C ARG A 205 -7.17 -4.74 -6.66
N SER A 206 -6.58 -3.78 -5.97
CA SER A 206 -5.11 -3.61 -5.97
C SER A 206 -4.36 -4.79 -5.34
N GLY A 207 -5.03 -5.53 -4.47
CA GLY A 207 -4.35 -6.51 -3.63
C GLY A 207 -3.22 -5.85 -2.82
N ASP A 208 -2.18 -6.62 -2.57
CA ASP A 208 -1.01 -6.17 -1.82
C ASP A 208 0.10 -5.59 -2.73
N TYR A 209 -0.15 -5.50 -4.04
CA TYR A 209 0.88 -5.18 -5.05
C TYR A 209 0.82 -3.74 -5.58
N ILE A 210 -0.01 -2.90 -5.01
CA ILE A 210 0.03 -1.45 -5.17
C ILE A 210 0.27 -0.85 -3.80
N ILE A 211 1.44 -0.22 -3.63
CA ILE A 211 1.92 0.26 -2.34
C ILE A 211 1.39 1.66 -2.10
N SER A 212 0.42 1.79 -1.23
CA SER A 212 -0.09 3.11 -0.87
C SER A 212 0.78 3.80 0.18
N HIS A 213 0.55 5.09 0.35
CA HIS A 213 1.21 5.86 1.41
C HIS A 213 0.87 5.35 2.82
N SER A 214 -0.31 4.76 3.02
CA SER A 214 -0.74 4.22 4.31
C SER A 214 -0.17 2.84 4.63
N THR A 215 0.22 2.05 3.63
CA THR A 215 0.82 0.72 3.85
C THR A 215 2.33 0.73 3.84
N PHE A 216 2.94 1.76 3.28
CA PHE A 216 4.39 1.87 3.24
C PHE A 216 4.95 2.20 4.63
N PRO A 217 5.74 1.32 5.24
CA PRO A 217 6.30 1.57 6.56
C PRO A 217 7.48 2.54 6.49
N THR A 218 7.52 3.51 7.39
CA THR A 218 8.60 4.52 7.45
C THR A 218 9.63 4.24 8.54
N TYR A 219 9.43 3.20 9.36
CA TYR A 219 10.23 2.89 10.55
C TYR A 219 11.74 2.73 10.29
N PHE A 220 12.16 2.34 9.09
CA PHE A 220 13.55 2.12 8.70
C PHE A 220 14.17 3.31 7.92
N ILE A 221 13.39 4.35 7.67
CA ILE A 221 13.81 5.54 6.91
C ILE A 221 14.35 6.57 7.90
N LYS A 222 15.61 6.97 7.72
CA LYS A 222 16.29 7.92 8.61
C LYS A 222 15.68 9.32 8.54
N ASP A 223 15.47 9.83 7.32
CA ASP A 223 14.81 11.12 7.10
C ASP A 223 13.35 10.90 6.70
N LYS A 224 12.44 11.18 7.60
CA LYS A 224 11.00 11.01 7.35
C LYS A 224 10.47 11.94 6.25
N ALA A 225 11.16 13.03 5.93
CA ALA A 225 10.80 13.88 4.80
C ALA A 225 10.95 13.14 3.47
N ASP A 226 11.86 12.18 3.37
CA ASP A 226 12.06 11.33 2.18
C ASP A 226 11.05 10.19 2.04
N ALA A 227 10.31 9.87 3.09
CA ALA A 227 9.44 8.67 3.12
C ALA A 227 8.42 8.66 1.97
N GLY A 228 7.79 9.80 1.69
CA GLY A 228 6.83 9.92 0.58
C GLY A 228 7.46 9.67 -0.78
N ARG A 229 8.68 10.16 -1.00
CA ARG A 229 9.45 9.94 -2.24
C ARG A 229 9.86 8.47 -2.38
N ILE A 230 10.40 7.86 -1.32
CA ILE A 230 10.84 6.46 -1.33
C ILE A 230 9.66 5.52 -1.59
N ASN A 231 8.50 5.80 -0.97
CA ASN A 231 7.27 5.07 -1.22
C ASN A 231 6.85 5.18 -2.70
N ALA A 232 6.78 6.41 -3.23
CA ALA A 232 6.40 6.64 -4.62
C ALA A 232 7.35 5.92 -5.59
N ASP A 233 8.65 6.01 -5.34
CA ASP A 233 9.68 5.37 -6.18
C ASP A 233 9.49 3.85 -6.19
N LEU A 234 9.23 3.23 -5.05
CA LEU A 234 9.07 1.78 -4.94
C LEU A 234 7.76 1.29 -5.59
N ASP A 235 6.63 1.97 -5.33
CA ASP A 235 5.35 1.64 -5.93
C ASP A 235 5.36 1.81 -7.45
N LEU A 236 5.87 2.94 -7.94
CA LEU A 236 5.96 3.22 -9.38
C LEU A 236 6.93 2.27 -10.09
N THR A 237 8.00 1.84 -9.42
CA THR A 237 8.90 0.80 -9.92
C THR A 237 8.20 -0.54 -10.05
N LEU A 238 7.44 -0.97 -9.03
CA LEU A 238 6.66 -2.21 -9.10
C LEU A 238 5.59 -2.14 -10.20
N PHE A 239 4.87 -1.03 -10.26
CA PHE A 239 3.87 -0.82 -11.30
C PHE A 239 4.48 -0.88 -12.71
N GLY A 240 5.54 -0.12 -12.95
CA GLY A 240 6.18 -0.02 -14.27
C GLY A 240 6.90 -1.29 -14.70
N SER A 241 7.59 -1.97 -13.78
CA SER A 241 8.40 -3.15 -14.11
C SER A 241 7.61 -4.46 -14.18
N ALA A 242 6.48 -4.57 -13.49
CA ALA A 242 5.74 -5.82 -13.40
C ALA A 242 4.25 -5.70 -13.83
N ILE A 243 3.49 -4.74 -13.27
CA ILE A 243 2.04 -4.64 -13.53
C ILE A 243 1.77 -4.16 -14.95
N ALA A 244 2.41 -3.07 -15.35
CA ALA A 244 2.19 -2.49 -16.67
C ALA A 244 2.53 -3.45 -17.82
N PRO A 245 3.69 -4.13 -17.87
CA PRO A 245 4.00 -5.07 -18.95
C PRO A 245 3.10 -6.31 -18.92
N ALA A 246 2.70 -6.82 -17.75
CA ALA A 246 1.84 -8.00 -17.64
C ALA A 246 0.44 -7.76 -18.21
N LEU A 247 -0.05 -6.52 -18.17
CA LEU A 247 -1.36 -6.11 -18.67
C LEU A 247 -1.30 -5.32 -20.00
N GLY A 248 -0.10 -5.07 -20.52
CA GLY A 248 0.07 -4.27 -21.74
C GLY A 248 -0.26 -2.79 -21.56
N ILE A 249 -0.18 -2.26 -20.34
CA ILE A 249 -0.52 -0.87 -20.02
C ILE A 249 0.58 0.04 -20.56
N THR A 250 0.20 1.00 -21.42
CA THR A 250 1.09 2.00 -22.01
C THR A 250 0.74 3.44 -21.58
N LYS A 251 -0.41 3.64 -20.91
CA LYS A 251 -0.84 4.94 -20.42
C LYS A 251 -1.29 4.86 -18.97
N ARG A 252 -0.89 5.83 -18.16
CA ARG A 252 -1.32 5.99 -16.77
C ARG A 252 -2.04 7.33 -16.63
N PHE A 253 -3.33 7.28 -16.30
CA PHE A 253 -4.14 8.48 -16.11
C PHE A 253 -4.20 8.87 -14.65
N VAL A 254 -4.12 10.17 -14.38
CA VAL A 254 -4.18 10.74 -13.04
C VAL A 254 -4.86 12.12 -13.10
N GLY A 255 -5.62 12.46 -12.06
CA GLY A 255 -6.20 13.80 -11.95
C GLY A 255 -5.16 14.81 -11.49
N THR A 256 -5.22 16.05 -11.99
CA THR A 256 -4.41 17.15 -11.44
C THR A 256 -4.68 17.32 -9.94
N GLU A 257 -3.65 17.67 -9.15
CA GLU A 257 -3.79 17.77 -7.70
C GLU A 257 -3.35 19.14 -7.17
N PRO A 258 -4.28 20.11 -7.12
CA PRO A 258 -3.96 21.45 -6.63
C PRO A 258 -3.93 21.55 -5.10
N PHE A 259 -4.59 20.64 -4.37
CA PHE A 259 -4.85 20.80 -2.93
C PHE A 259 -3.91 19.98 -2.04
N CYS A 260 -3.63 18.74 -2.38
CA CYS A 260 -2.81 17.84 -1.56
C CYS A 260 -1.35 17.83 -2.06
N ALA A 261 -0.42 18.37 -1.26
CA ALA A 261 0.99 18.40 -1.61
C ALA A 261 1.60 16.99 -1.78
N VAL A 262 1.16 16.02 -0.96
CA VAL A 262 1.64 14.63 -1.01
C VAL A 262 1.25 13.98 -2.34
N THR A 263 -0.02 14.09 -2.73
CA THR A 263 -0.51 13.52 -4.00
C THR A 263 0.13 14.23 -5.20
N ARG A 264 0.34 15.53 -5.11
CA ARG A 264 1.04 16.30 -6.17
C ARG A 264 2.47 15.80 -6.34
N ALA A 265 3.21 15.65 -5.24
CA ALA A 265 4.57 15.10 -5.27
C ALA A 265 4.62 13.69 -5.87
N TYR A 266 3.65 12.84 -5.55
CA TYR A 266 3.51 11.52 -6.13
C TYR A 266 3.25 11.60 -7.65
N ASN A 267 2.36 12.49 -8.13
CA ASN A 267 2.12 12.69 -9.56
C ASN A 267 3.39 13.13 -10.30
N GLU A 268 4.17 14.05 -9.71
CA GLU A 268 5.44 14.48 -10.30
C GLU A 268 6.48 13.33 -10.38
N ARG A 269 6.55 12.49 -9.33
CA ARG A 269 7.41 11.30 -9.38
C ARG A 269 6.94 10.31 -10.45
N MET A 270 5.64 10.13 -10.61
CA MET A 270 5.04 9.28 -11.64
C MET A 270 5.49 9.69 -13.05
N LYS A 271 5.48 10.98 -13.36
CA LYS A 271 5.96 11.54 -14.64
C LYS A 271 7.46 11.31 -14.89
N GLN A 272 8.25 11.14 -13.84
CA GLN A 272 9.70 10.89 -13.93
C GLN A 272 10.04 9.40 -14.06
N ILE A 273 9.25 8.53 -13.44
CA ILE A 273 9.56 7.10 -13.32
C ILE A 273 8.89 6.28 -14.41
N LEU A 274 7.58 6.40 -14.60
CA LEU A 274 6.82 5.53 -15.50
C LEU A 274 7.25 5.61 -16.98
N PRO A 275 7.69 6.75 -17.52
CA PRO A 275 8.22 6.79 -18.88
C PRO A 275 9.44 5.91 -19.11
N LYS A 276 10.24 5.63 -18.07
CA LYS A 276 11.38 4.68 -18.15
C LYS A 276 10.95 3.25 -18.42
N TYR A 277 9.69 2.93 -18.15
CA TYR A 277 9.05 1.64 -18.39
C TYR A 277 8.10 1.65 -19.60
N GLY A 278 8.14 2.70 -20.42
CA GLY A 278 7.29 2.83 -21.62
C GLY A 278 5.84 3.20 -21.31
N VAL A 279 5.56 3.73 -20.13
CA VAL A 279 4.21 4.15 -19.72
C VAL A 279 4.11 5.68 -19.72
N GLU A 280 3.30 6.22 -20.63
CA GLU A 280 2.97 7.63 -20.69
C GLU A 280 2.07 8.04 -19.52
N VAL A 281 2.39 9.15 -18.86
CA VAL A 281 1.54 9.71 -17.77
C VAL A 281 0.71 10.86 -18.30
N ILE A 282 -0.61 10.72 -18.22
CA ILE A 282 -1.58 11.70 -18.71
C ILE A 282 -2.32 12.32 -17.54
N GLU A 283 -2.15 13.60 -17.32
CA GLU A 283 -2.95 14.35 -16.34
C GLU A 283 -4.25 14.86 -16.95
N ILE A 284 -5.35 14.54 -16.26
CA ILE A 284 -6.69 15.02 -16.61
C ILE A 284 -7.05 16.14 -15.60
N PRO A 285 -7.44 17.33 -16.07
CA PRO A 285 -7.86 18.41 -15.19
C PRO A 285 -9.03 17.99 -14.29
N ARG A 286 -9.01 18.36 -13.02
CA ARG A 286 -10.14 18.12 -12.11
C ARG A 286 -11.36 18.95 -12.52
N ILE A 287 -12.53 18.36 -12.32
CA ILE A 287 -13.81 19.04 -12.51
C ILE A 287 -14.30 19.65 -11.19
N GLY A 288 -14.64 20.94 -11.20
CA GLY A 288 -15.42 21.58 -10.15
C GLY A 288 -14.85 21.57 -8.72
N GLY A 289 -13.55 21.35 -8.53
CA GLY A 289 -12.94 21.29 -7.19
C GLY A 289 -13.39 20.08 -6.35
N ILE A 290 -14.04 19.09 -6.94
CA ILE A 290 -14.58 17.90 -6.27
C ILE A 290 -13.45 17.00 -5.77
N SER A 291 -13.47 16.67 -4.47
CA SER A 291 -12.54 15.73 -3.86
C SER A 291 -13.24 14.82 -2.85
N ALA A 292 -12.68 13.64 -2.60
CA ALA A 292 -13.19 12.75 -1.56
C ALA A 292 -13.10 13.39 -0.15
N SER A 293 -12.07 14.20 0.10
CA SER A 293 -11.92 14.93 1.37
C SER A 293 -13.04 15.95 1.56
N LEU A 294 -13.47 16.63 0.50
CA LEU A 294 -14.62 17.55 0.56
C LEU A 294 -15.92 16.80 0.91
N VAL A 295 -16.12 15.60 0.33
CA VAL A 295 -17.29 14.76 0.65
C VAL A 295 -17.27 14.37 2.12
N ARG A 296 -16.16 13.83 2.64
CA ARG A 296 -16.04 13.43 4.04
C ARG A 296 -16.27 14.60 5.00
N LYS A 297 -15.72 15.78 4.67
CA LYS A 297 -15.97 16.99 5.45
C LYS A 297 -17.45 17.36 5.47
N ALA A 298 -18.11 17.39 4.32
CA ALA A 298 -19.53 17.70 4.20
C ALA A 298 -20.42 16.68 4.94
N MET A 299 -20.05 15.39 4.93
CA MET A 299 -20.73 14.35 5.70
C MET A 299 -20.60 14.60 7.20
N ALA A 300 -19.39 14.87 7.70
CA ALA A 300 -19.16 15.18 9.11
C ALA A 300 -19.92 16.44 9.58
N GLU A 301 -20.15 17.39 8.69
CA GLU A 301 -20.95 18.62 8.93
C GLU A 301 -22.46 18.40 8.74
N GLY A 302 -22.92 17.20 8.36
CA GLY A 302 -24.33 16.90 8.07
C GLY A 302 -24.86 17.56 6.79
N ASN A 303 -24.00 18.09 5.92
CA ASN A 303 -24.38 18.81 4.71
C ASN A 303 -24.65 17.86 3.53
N LEU A 304 -25.71 17.06 3.65
CA LEU A 304 -26.11 16.09 2.64
C LEU A 304 -26.51 16.73 1.28
N GLU A 305 -26.93 18.00 1.30
CA GLU A 305 -27.21 18.73 0.06
C GLU A 305 -25.95 18.95 -0.77
N LEU A 306 -24.85 19.34 -0.14
CA LEU A 306 -23.55 19.44 -0.84
C LEU A 306 -23.08 18.07 -1.30
N VAL A 307 -23.17 17.06 -0.44
CA VAL A 307 -22.76 15.67 -0.78
C VAL A 307 -23.48 15.20 -2.04
N SER A 308 -24.80 15.38 -2.13
CA SER A 308 -25.59 14.94 -3.31
C SER A 308 -25.16 15.61 -4.64
N LYS A 309 -24.56 16.78 -4.56
CA LYS A 309 -24.07 17.52 -5.75
C LYS A 309 -22.69 17.08 -6.25
N ILE A 310 -21.92 16.36 -5.42
CA ILE A 310 -20.52 16.01 -5.69
C ILE A 310 -20.23 14.51 -5.70
N VAL A 311 -21.24 13.67 -5.45
CA VAL A 311 -21.12 12.22 -5.57
C VAL A 311 -22.13 11.66 -6.58
N PRO A 312 -21.86 10.52 -7.23
CA PRO A 312 -22.85 9.80 -8.02
C PRO A 312 -24.04 9.31 -7.16
N GLU A 313 -25.22 9.13 -7.76
CA GLU A 313 -26.40 8.63 -7.04
C GLU A 313 -26.12 7.32 -6.31
N THR A 314 -25.36 6.39 -6.91
CA THR A 314 -24.93 5.13 -6.28
C THR A 314 -24.20 5.33 -4.95
N THR A 315 -23.40 6.38 -4.84
CA THR A 315 -22.71 6.75 -3.59
C THR A 315 -23.68 7.41 -2.62
N MET A 316 -24.59 8.24 -3.12
CA MET A 316 -25.59 8.89 -2.27
C MET A 316 -26.59 7.91 -1.67
N GLU A 317 -27.04 6.91 -2.45
CA GLU A 317 -27.88 5.82 -1.96
C GLU A 317 -27.21 5.05 -0.82
N TYR A 318 -25.91 4.73 -0.98
CA TYR A 318 -25.14 4.06 0.06
C TYR A 318 -25.05 4.90 1.33
N ILE A 319 -24.73 6.19 1.20
CA ILE A 319 -24.65 7.11 2.36
C ILE A 319 -26.00 7.21 3.11
N ARG A 320 -27.13 7.23 2.37
CA ARG A 320 -28.47 7.25 2.97
C ARG A 320 -28.84 5.94 3.66
N ALA A 321 -28.28 4.82 3.25
CA ALA A 321 -28.56 3.51 3.83
C ALA A 321 -27.76 3.23 5.10
N GLU A 322 -26.61 3.88 5.28
CA GLU A 322 -25.74 3.72 6.47
C GLU A 322 -26.06 4.76 7.58
N ASN A 323 -26.83 5.81 7.27
CA ASN A 323 -27.32 6.81 8.24
C ASN A 323 -28.79 6.53 8.64
#